data_c62be4b6b8b8073006fe4c80c9ca6cb3
#
_entry.id   c62be4b6b8b8073006fe4c80c9ca6cb3
#
_cell.length_a   1.000
_cell.length_b   1.000
_cell.length_c   1.000
_cell.angle_alpha   90.00
_cell.angle_beta   90.00
_cell.angle_gamma   90.00
#
_symmetry.space_group_name_H-M   'P 1'
#
loop_
_entity.id
_entity.type
_entity.pdbx_description
1 polymer ?
#
loop_
_entity_poly.entity_id
_entity_poly.type
_entity_poly.pdbx_seq_one_letter_code
_entity_poly.pdbx_strand_id
1 'polypeptide(L)' 'MSDVLLTVEQAAERLGTTTRFPRRLIAERRITFVKVGRHVRIPARVLEAYIEGNTVQPIRRRRSRYGRAA' A
#
# COMPACT_ATOMS: atom_id res chain seq x y z
N MET A 1 21.24 -2.91 5.72
CA MET A 1 20.55 -1.97 5.15
C MET A 1 19.37 -1.56 5.90
N SER A 2 19.18 -0.36 6.07
CA SER A 2 18.06 0.07 6.85
C SER A 2 16.93 0.47 5.94
N ASP A 3 15.75 0.34 6.45
CA ASP A 3 14.59 0.75 5.72
C ASP A 3 14.43 2.23 5.80
N VAL A 4 13.91 2.78 4.75
CA VAL A 4 13.48 4.17 4.77
C VAL A 4 12.14 4.20 5.48
N LEU A 5 12.00 5.11 6.40
CA LEU A 5 10.73 5.28 7.12
C LEU A 5 9.99 6.46 6.50
N LEU A 6 8.79 6.20 6.05
CA LEU A 6 7.99 7.21 5.35
C LEU A 6 7.02 7.89 6.30
N THR A 7 6.82 9.16 6.08
CA THR A 7 5.75 9.86 6.80
C THR A 7 4.42 9.47 6.18
N VAL A 8 3.34 9.81 6.89
CA VAL A 8 2.00 9.55 6.35
C VAL A 8 1.82 10.28 5.03
N GLU A 9 2.35 11.48 4.93
CA GLU A 9 2.26 12.25 3.69
C GLU A 9 3.00 11.59 2.55
N GLN A 10 4.19 11.08 2.83
CA GLN A 10 4.96 10.39 1.81
C GLN A 10 4.29 9.09 1.40
N ALA A 11 3.70 8.40 2.35
CA ALA A 11 2.98 7.16 2.03
C ALA A 11 1.77 7.46 1.15
N ALA A 12 1.04 8.52 1.46
CA ALA A 12 -0.12 8.90 0.66
C ALA A 12 0.31 9.24 -0.76
N GLU A 13 1.43 9.92 -0.89
CA GLU A 13 1.94 10.28 -2.19
C GLU A 13 2.26 9.06 -3.02
N ARG A 14 2.90 8.08 -2.42
CA ARG A 14 3.23 6.85 -3.13
C ARG A 14 2.00 6.05 -3.50
N LEU A 15 0.96 6.14 -2.67
CA LEU A 15 -0.29 5.44 -2.95
C LEU A 15 -1.19 6.21 -3.90
N GLY A 16 -0.88 7.48 -4.15
CA GLY A 16 -1.71 8.32 -4.99
C GLY A 16 -3.03 8.67 -4.33
N THR A 17 -3.02 8.78 -3.01
CA THR A 17 -4.24 9.09 -2.26
C THR A 17 -4.00 10.28 -1.35
N THR A 18 -5.03 10.68 -0.62
CA THR A 18 -4.85 11.68 0.42
C THR A 18 -4.34 10.98 1.68
N THR A 19 -3.89 11.76 2.65
CA THR A 19 -3.35 11.20 3.89
C THR A 19 -4.42 10.45 4.67
N ARG A 20 -5.68 10.67 4.37
CA ARG A 20 -6.76 10.01 5.05
C ARG A 20 -6.68 8.50 4.92
N PHE A 21 -6.26 8.02 3.75
CA PHE A 21 -6.21 6.60 3.51
C PHE A 21 -5.11 5.90 4.32
N PRO A 22 -3.85 6.33 4.28
CA PRO A 22 -2.86 5.67 5.13
C PRO A 22 -3.16 5.82 6.62
N ARG A 23 -3.78 6.93 7.04
CA ARG A 23 -4.16 7.06 8.43
C ARG A 23 -5.20 6.04 8.82
N ARG A 24 -6.10 5.74 7.92
CA ARG A 24 -7.11 4.72 8.18
C ARG A 24 -6.47 3.34 8.28
N LEU A 25 -5.51 3.03 7.41
CA LEU A 25 -4.81 1.75 7.48
C LEU A 25 -4.13 1.58 8.82
N ILE A 26 -3.54 2.64 9.33
CA ILE A 26 -2.87 2.59 10.62
C ILE A 26 -3.90 2.43 11.74
N ALA A 27 -4.96 3.19 11.68
CA ALA A 27 -5.98 3.15 12.72
C ALA A 27 -6.64 1.78 12.80
N GLU A 28 -6.82 1.14 11.66
CA GLU A 28 -7.45 -0.17 11.62
C GLU A 28 -6.44 -1.31 11.73
N ARG A 29 -5.19 -0.98 11.95
CA ARG A 29 -4.11 -1.95 12.10
C ARG A 29 -3.99 -2.86 10.90
N ARG A 30 -4.18 -2.30 9.72
CA ARG A 30 -4.12 -3.07 8.50
C ARG A 30 -2.76 -2.95 7.82
N ILE A 31 -1.87 -2.19 8.40
CA ILE A 31 -0.52 -2.05 7.87
C ILE A 31 0.42 -1.90 9.04
N THR A 32 1.61 -2.47 8.91
CA THR A 32 2.62 -2.35 9.95
C THR A 32 3.17 -0.93 9.96
N PHE A 33 3.32 -0.36 11.13
CA PHE A 33 3.88 0.97 11.23
C PHE A 33 4.77 1.05 12.47
N VAL A 34 5.62 2.07 12.48
CA VAL A 34 6.57 2.29 13.56
C VAL A 34 6.23 3.60 14.24
N LYS A 35 6.23 3.58 15.55
CA LYS A 35 6.00 4.78 16.30
C LYS A 35 7.34 5.26 16.83
N VAL A 36 7.76 6.43 16.38
CA VAL A 36 9.03 7.02 16.84
C VAL A 36 8.66 8.24 17.65
N GLY A 37 8.65 8.08 18.97
CA GLY A 37 8.15 9.12 19.84
C GLY A 37 6.68 9.32 19.57
N ARG A 38 6.30 10.54 19.16
CA ARG A 38 4.94 10.80 18.81
C ARG A 38 4.72 10.72 17.31
N HIS A 39 5.74 10.39 16.54
CA HIS A 39 5.63 10.37 15.10
C HIS A 39 5.33 8.96 14.61
N VAL A 40 4.44 8.86 13.64
CA VAL A 40 4.12 7.57 13.03
C VAL A 40 4.84 7.49 11.70
N ARG A 41 5.48 6.36 11.46
CA ARG A 41 6.22 6.16 10.22
C ARG A 41 5.89 4.79 9.65
N ILE A 42 5.91 4.68 8.34
CA ILE A 42 5.65 3.42 7.68
C ILE A 42 6.91 3.02 6.94
N PRO A 43 7.49 1.86 7.27
CA PRO A 43 8.68 1.43 6.52
C PRO A 43 8.35 1.29 5.05
N ALA A 44 9.25 1.74 4.20
CA ALA A 44 8.99 1.72 2.76
C ALA A 44 8.70 0.32 2.26
N ARG A 45 9.42 -0.68 2.77
CA ARG A 45 9.20 -2.04 2.31
C ARG A 45 7.82 -2.56 2.70
N VAL A 46 7.29 -2.11 3.82
CA VAL A 46 5.95 -2.49 4.24
C VAL A 46 4.94 -1.91 3.28
N LEU A 47 5.13 -0.65 2.90
CA LEU A 47 4.22 -0.02 1.96
C LEU A 47 4.30 -0.69 0.60
N GLU A 48 5.50 -1.06 0.18
CA GLU A 48 5.66 -1.75 -1.09
C GLU A 48 4.97 -3.11 -1.07
N ALA A 49 5.09 -3.83 0.04
CA ALA A 49 4.41 -5.11 0.17
C ALA A 49 2.90 -4.94 0.13
N TYR A 50 2.39 -3.87 0.75
CA TYR A 50 0.97 -3.59 0.72
C TYR A 50 0.51 -3.34 -0.72
N ILE A 51 1.28 -2.54 -1.46
CA ILE A 51 0.95 -2.24 -2.84
C ILE A 51 0.95 -3.52 -3.66
N GLU A 52 1.98 -4.35 -3.46
CA GLU A 52 2.07 -5.60 -4.18
C GLU A 52 0.92 -6.53 -3.89
N GLY A 53 0.54 -6.63 -2.63
CA GLY A 53 -0.56 -7.49 -2.23
C GLY A 53 -1.90 -7.03 -2.77
N ASN A 54 -1.98 -5.75 -3.15
CA ASN A 54 -3.23 -5.20 -3.68
C ASN A 54 -3.16 -4.93 -5.18
N THR A 55 -2.09 -5.38 -5.82
CA THR A 55 -1.95 -5.20 -7.24
C THR A 55 -2.84 -6.21 -7.96
N VAL A 56 -3.66 -5.70 -8.86
CA VAL A 56 -4.55 -6.54 -9.61
C VAL A 56 -3.95 -6.74 -10.98
N GLN A 57 -3.60 -7.98 -11.28
CA GLN A 57 -2.99 -8.29 -12.56
C GLN A 57 -4.05 -8.38 -13.63
N PRO A 58 -3.72 -8.00 -14.85
CA PRO A 58 -4.70 -8.17 -15.93
C PRO A 58 -4.93 -9.64 -16.18
N ILE A 59 -6.16 -9.96 -16.51
CA ILE A 59 -6.49 -11.32 -16.82
C ILE A 59 -5.94 -11.70 -18.17
N ARG A 60 -5.16 -12.78 -18.23
CA ARG A 60 -4.61 -13.22 -19.45
C ARG A 60 -5.35 -14.39 -19.92
N ARG A 61 -6.42 -14.29 -20.56
CA ARG A 61 -7.15 -15.41 -20.98
C ARG A 61 -6.81 -15.82 -22.27
N ARG A 62 -6.98 -16.85 -22.51
CA ARG A 62 -6.75 -17.31 -23.72
C ARG A 62 -7.92 -17.39 -24.45
N ARG A 63 -8.38 -16.94 -24.14
CA ARG A 63 -9.21 -16.73 -24.24
C ARG A 63 -10.21 -16.65 -24.16
N SER A 64 -10.59 -16.81 -24.25
CA SER A 64 -11.32 -16.60 -23.76
C SER A 64 -12.28 -16.39 -23.32
N ARG A 65 -12.73 -16.78 -23.64
CA ARG A 65 -13.40 -16.73 -22.79
C ARG A 65 -14.04 -15.80 -22.30
N TYR A 66 -14.32 -15.74 -22.64
CA TYR A 66 -14.71 -14.88 -21.86
C TYR A 66 -14.90 -14.02 -21.74
N GLY A 67 -14.91 -14.20 -22.25
CA GLY A 67 -14.70 -13.62 -21.98
C GLY A 67 -14.88 -12.77 -21.58
N ARG A 68 -15.01 -12.83 -22.05
CA ARG A 68 -15.05 -12.22 -21.55
C ARG A 68 -15.08 -11.54 -20.93
N ALA A 69 -14.94 -11.72 -21.49
CA ALA A 69 -14.79 -11.35 -20.83
C ALA A 69 -14.95 -11.01 -20.33
N ALA A 70 -14.84 -11.07 -20.71
CA ALA A 70 -14.77 -10.96 -20.15
C ALA A 70 -15.09 -10.71 -19.78
#